data_e06afc353ed2e5ce7f0f3ea3ac10e895
#
_entry.id   e06afc353ed2e5ce7f0f3ea3ac10e895
#
_cell.length_a   1.000
_cell.length_b   1.000
_cell.length_c   1.000
_cell.angle_alpha   90.00
_cell.angle_beta   90.00
_cell.angle_gamma   90.00
#
_symmetry.space_group_name_H-M   'P 1'
#
loop_
_entity.id
_entity.type
_entity.pdbx_description
1 polymer ?
#
loop_
_entity_poly.entity_id
_entity_poly.type
_entity_poly.pdbx_seq_one_letter_code
_entity_poly.pdbx_strand_id
1 'polypeptide(L)'
;GLDEIIFTVKGISTQEEFDAFEKRFRQQMGARHKFDPEDRRAIGMWSTLENFMMLNGMMNGIALFIWVIGIGTLTAGIVGVSNIMLITVRERTREFGIRKAIGATPFSILKLIIIESILITAVFGYLGMILGIGLTEGINSVMEMMNAGKNVSQDDMSIFLNPTVNLSVALSATALIIGAGVLAGYFPARKAVKITAIEAMRNE
;
A
#
# COMPACT_ATOMS: atom_id res chain seq x y z
N GLY A 1 6.99 48.57 18.92
CA GLY A 1 7.21 48.05 17.56
C GLY A 1 6.50 46.73 17.38
N LEU A 2 6.26 46.33 16.16
CA LEU A 2 5.74 44.97 15.86
C LEU A 2 6.92 44.03 15.94
N ASP A 3 6.87 43.03 16.82
CA ASP A 3 7.96 42.09 17.03
C ASP A 3 7.85 40.89 16.06
N GLU A 4 6.62 40.56 15.61
CA GLU A 4 6.34 39.45 14.70
C GLU A 4 5.12 39.76 13.80
N ILE A 5 5.19 39.37 12.54
CA ILE A 5 4.06 39.44 11.60
C ILE A 5 3.88 38.05 10.98
N ILE A 6 2.70 37.46 11.18
CA ILE A 6 2.34 36.19 10.54
C ILE A 6 1.43 36.50 9.36
N PHE A 7 1.76 35.98 8.18
CA PHE A 7 0.94 36.13 6.99
C PHE A 7 0.92 34.84 6.16
N THR A 8 -0.15 34.67 5.43
CA THR A 8 -0.32 33.48 4.55
C THR A 8 -0.16 33.90 3.10
N VAL A 9 0.69 33.23 2.37
CA VAL A 9 0.91 33.45 0.94
C VAL A 9 0.25 32.30 0.18
N LYS A 10 -0.63 32.60 -0.77
CA LYS A 10 -1.25 31.62 -1.65
C LYS A 10 -0.42 31.43 -2.92
N GLY A 11 -0.31 30.17 -3.38
CA GLY A 11 0.35 29.87 -4.65
C GLY A 11 1.84 29.55 -4.56
N ILE A 12 2.38 29.39 -3.33
CA ILE A 12 3.74 28.89 -3.09
C ILE A 12 3.61 27.42 -2.65
N SER A 13 4.11 26.51 -3.49
CA SER A 13 4.04 25.07 -3.27
C SER A 13 5.41 24.40 -3.24
N THR A 14 6.45 25.10 -3.71
CA THR A 14 7.82 24.58 -3.79
C THR A 14 8.80 25.47 -3.04
N GLN A 15 9.93 24.89 -2.64
CA GLN A 15 11.01 25.63 -1.97
C GLN A 15 11.57 26.74 -2.87
N GLU A 16 11.71 26.48 -4.17
CA GLU A 16 12.21 27.46 -5.14
C GLU A 16 11.28 28.70 -5.23
N GLU A 17 9.96 28.46 -5.20
CA GLU A 17 8.97 29.57 -5.19
C GLU A 17 9.04 30.38 -3.91
N PHE A 18 9.28 29.69 -2.77
CA PHE A 18 9.44 30.35 -1.47
C PHE A 18 10.72 31.21 -1.45
N ASP A 19 11.84 30.66 -1.91
CA ASP A 19 13.12 31.39 -1.97
C ASP A 19 13.03 32.62 -2.89
N ALA A 20 12.32 32.48 -4.02
CA ALA A 20 12.07 33.58 -4.92
C ALA A 20 11.17 34.67 -4.28
N PHE A 21 10.18 34.25 -3.51
CA PHE A 21 9.32 35.15 -2.74
C PHE A 21 10.11 35.84 -1.64
N GLU A 22 10.89 35.11 -0.84
CA GLU A 22 11.73 35.65 0.22
C GLU A 22 12.68 36.74 -0.33
N LYS A 23 13.35 36.44 -1.45
CA LYS A 23 14.27 37.39 -2.10
C LYS A 23 13.56 38.66 -2.54
N ARG A 24 12.39 38.57 -3.15
CA ARG A 24 11.59 39.74 -3.55
C ARG A 24 11.12 40.53 -2.34
N PHE A 25 10.66 39.87 -1.30
CA PHE A 25 10.19 40.48 -0.08
C PHE A 25 11.31 41.25 0.62
N ARG A 26 12.50 40.64 0.76
CA ARG A 26 13.70 41.31 1.33
C ARG A 26 14.13 42.51 0.52
N GLN A 27 14.11 42.46 -0.80
CA GLN A 27 14.43 43.59 -1.67
C GLN A 27 13.46 44.75 -1.46
N GLN A 28 12.17 44.51 -1.40
CA GLN A 28 11.15 45.54 -1.19
C GLN A 28 11.25 46.16 0.20
N MET A 29 11.46 45.35 1.24
CA MET A 29 11.61 45.83 2.61
C MET A 29 12.93 46.54 2.83
N GLY A 30 14.01 46.04 2.25
CA GLY A 30 15.33 46.68 2.29
C GLY A 30 15.33 48.08 1.66
N ALA A 31 14.67 48.22 0.51
CA ALA A 31 14.49 49.52 -0.15
C ALA A 31 13.69 50.52 0.71
N ARG A 32 12.68 50.04 1.46
CA ARG A 32 11.81 50.87 2.30
C ARG A 32 12.42 51.22 3.66
N HIS A 33 13.15 50.29 4.27
CA HIS A 33 13.69 50.39 5.63
C HIS A 33 15.20 50.59 5.67
N LYS A 34 15.86 50.73 4.51
CA LYS A 34 17.29 51.08 4.36
C LYS A 34 18.23 50.03 5.01
N PHE A 35 17.95 48.75 4.87
CA PHE A 35 18.85 47.67 5.25
C PHE A 35 19.27 46.88 4.00
N ASP A 36 20.39 46.16 4.10
CA ASP A 36 20.87 45.32 3.01
C ASP A 36 19.95 44.08 2.83
N PRO A 37 19.34 43.86 1.64
CA PRO A 37 18.49 42.69 1.38
C PRO A 37 19.17 41.34 1.62
N GLU A 38 20.51 41.29 1.57
CA GLU A 38 21.27 40.06 1.81
C GLU A 38 21.55 39.84 3.31
N ASP A 39 21.35 40.82 4.17
CA ASP A 39 21.49 40.65 5.61
C ASP A 39 20.30 39.86 6.20
N ARG A 40 20.53 38.60 6.44
CA ARG A 40 19.55 37.69 7.05
C ARG A 40 19.19 38.05 8.50
N ARG A 41 19.99 38.88 9.17
CA ARG A 41 19.73 39.32 10.54
C ARG A 41 18.75 40.48 10.62
N ALA A 42 18.62 41.25 9.54
CA ALA A 42 17.70 42.39 9.49
C ALA A 42 16.24 41.97 9.55
N ILE A 43 15.88 40.87 8.90
CA ILE A 43 14.54 40.22 8.98
C ILE A 43 14.73 38.72 9.09
N GLY A 44 14.34 38.16 10.23
CA GLY A 44 14.18 36.68 10.37
C GLY A 44 12.90 36.23 9.67
N MET A 45 13.02 35.41 8.66
CA MET A 45 11.86 34.78 8.03
C MET A 45 11.89 33.29 8.38
N TRP A 46 10.74 32.78 8.82
CA TRP A 46 10.54 31.38 9.11
C TRP A 46 9.37 30.85 8.29
N SER A 47 9.56 29.74 7.62
CA SER A 47 8.55 29.15 6.76
C SER A 47 8.08 27.81 7.33
N THR A 48 6.76 27.65 7.44
CA THR A 48 6.14 26.36 7.75
C THR A 48 6.26 25.38 6.58
N LEU A 49 6.55 25.89 5.36
CA LEU A 49 6.64 25.10 4.14
C LEU A 49 7.77 24.05 4.23
N GLU A 50 8.95 24.44 4.73
CA GLU A 50 10.09 23.51 4.89
C GLU A 50 9.73 22.32 5.80
N ASN A 51 9.11 22.61 6.95
CA ASN A 51 8.66 21.55 7.87
C ASN A 51 7.58 20.68 7.22
N PHE A 52 6.65 21.29 6.49
CA PHE A 52 5.62 20.56 5.77
C PHE A 52 6.21 19.64 4.68
N MET A 53 7.16 20.14 3.90
CA MET A 53 7.84 19.35 2.86
C MET A 53 8.67 18.22 3.48
N MET A 54 9.37 18.48 4.59
CA MET A 54 10.11 17.45 5.33
C MET A 54 9.17 16.36 5.85
N LEU A 55 8.06 16.74 6.48
CA LEU A 55 7.05 15.78 6.96
C LEU A 55 6.44 14.97 5.81
N ASN A 56 6.08 15.61 4.71
CA ASN A 56 5.59 14.92 3.52
C ASN A 56 6.63 13.96 2.93
N GLY A 57 7.91 14.39 2.88
CA GLY A 57 9.00 13.52 2.45
C GLY A 57 9.15 12.29 3.33
N MET A 58 9.07 12.46 4.65
CA MET A 58 9.09 11.33 5.61
C MET A 58 7.88 10.42 5.42
N MET A 59 6.67 10.97 5.28
CA MET A 59 5.46 10.18 5.06
C MET A 59 5.52 9.39 3.76
N ASN A 60 6.00 9.99 2.68
CA ASN A 60 6.21 9.31 1.41
C ASN A 60 7.27 8.20 1.51
N GLY A 61 8.34 8.43 2.28
CA GLY A 61 9.37 7.41 2.57
C GLY A 61 8.78 6.22 3.33
N ILE A 62 7.99 6.47 4.36
CA ILE A 62 7.28 5.42 5.13
C ILE A 62 6.31 4.67 4.23
N ALA A 63 5.52 5.38 3.42
CA ALA A 63 4.59 4.77 2.48
C ALA A 63 5.31 3.86 1.47
N LEU A 64 6.42 4.32 0.89
CA LEU A 64 7.25 3.52 -0.02
C LEU A 64 7.77 2.26 0.67
N PHE A 65 8.26 2.38 1.91
CA PHE A 65 8.76 1.24 2.69
C PHE A 65 7.66 0.21 2.94
N ILE A 66 6.46 0.64 3.32
CA ILE A 66 5.29 -0.22 3.50
C ILE A 66 4.92 -0.92 2.19
N TRP A 67 4.95 -0.20 1.05
CA TRP A 67 4.70 -0.79 -0.26
C TRP A 67 5.70 -1.89 -0.62
N VAL A 68 7.00 -1.67 -0.36
CA VAL A 68 8.06 -2.66 -0.63
C VAL A 68 7.83 -3.93 0.18
N ILE A 69 7.56 -3.78 1.49
CA ILE A 69 7.25 -4.93 2.36
C ILE A 69 5.96 -5.62 1.91
N GLY A 70 4.92 -4.86 1.60
CA GLY A 70 3.63 -5.39 1.15
C GLY A 70 3.75 -6.21 -0.14
N ILE A 71 4.48 -5.73 -1.13
CA ILE A 71 4.73 -6.46 -2.38
C ILE A 71 5.60 -7.70 -2.11
N GLY A 72 6.61 -7.60 -1.24
CA GLY A 72 7.46 -8.72 -0.85
C GLY A 72 6.66 -9.85 -0.18
N THR A 73 5.82 -9.52 0.79
CA THR A 73 4.97 -10.50 1.48
C THR A 73 3.91 -11.10 0.57
N LEU A 74 3.29 -10.29 -0.30
CA LEU A 74 2.34 -10.76 -1.30
C LEU A 74 3.01 -11.76 -2.26
N THR A 75 4.21 -11.45 -2.73
CA THR A 75 4.99 -12.34 -3.61
C THR A 75 5.32 -13.67 -2.92
N ALA A 76 5.74 -13.62 -1.66
CA ALA A 76 5.98 -14.83 -0.86
C ALA A 76 4.70 -15.67 -0.72
N GLY A 77 3.55 -15.04 -0.48
CA GLY A 77 2.24 -15.69 -0.42
C GLY A 77 1.86 -16.36 -1.75
N ILE A 78 2.05 -15.69 -2.88
CA ILE A 78 1.80 -16.23 -4.22
C ILE A 78 2.66 -17.47 -4.48
N VAL A 79 3.95 -17.43 -4.13
CA VAL A 79 4.87 -18.58 -4.27
C VAL A 79 4.43 -19.72 -3.36
N GLY A 80 4.03 -19.43 -2.11
CA GLY A 80 3.52 -20.43 -1.17
C GLY A 80 2.31 -21.18 -1.71
N VAL A 81 1.28 -20.44 -2.14
CA VAL A 81 0.06 -21.03 -2.74
C VAL A 81 0.41 -21.78 -4.02
N SER A 82 1.28 -21.25 -4.88
CA SER A 82 1.71 -21.91 -6.12
C SER A 82 2.39 -23.25 -5.84
N ASN A 83 3.22 -23.33 -4.79
CA ASN A 83 3.88 -24.57 -4.40
C ASN A 83 2.87 -25.62 -3.91
N ILE A 84 1.90 -25.23 -3.10
CA ILE A 84 0.82 -26.13 -2.64
C ILE A 84 0.02 -26.64 -3.85
N MET A 85 -0.37 -25.76 -4.75
CA MET A 85 -1.12 -26.11 -5.95
C MET A 85 -0.32 -27.03 -6.89
N LEU A 86 1.03 -26.88 -6.97
CA LEU A 86 1.88 -27.80 -7.72
C LEU A 86 1.86 -29.23 -7.16
N ILE A 87 1.86 -29.35 -5.83
CA ILE A 87 1.75 -30.66 -5.16
C ILE A 87 0.39 -31.26 -5.46
N THR A 88 -0.69 -30.51 -5.24
CA THR A 88 -2.06 -30.95 -5.53
C THR A 88 -2.25 -31.39 -6.98
N VAL A 89 -1.70 -30.63 -7.95
CA VAL A 89 -1.74 -31.00 -9.37
C VAL A 89 -1.00 -32.31 -9.62
N ARG A 90 0.13 -32.57 -8.98
CA ARG A 90 0.87 -33.82 -9.11
C ARG A 90 0.07 -35.01 -8.54
N GLU A 91 -0.51 -34.86 -7.37
CA GLU A 91 -1.34 -35.88 -6.73
C GLU A 91 -2.58 -36.24 -7.58
N ARG A 92 -3.16 -35.26 -8.28
CA ARG A 92 -4.33 -35.41 -9.15
C ARG A 92 -3.99 -35.64 -10.63
N THR A 93 -2.72 -35.93 -10.95
CA THR A 93 -2.27 -36.11 -12.35
C THR A 93 -3.07 -37.13 -13.10
N ARG A 94 -3.38 -38.27 -12.47
CA ARG A 94 -4.18 -39.37 -13.05
C ARG A 94 -5.60 -38.90 -13.38
N GLU A 95 -6.25 -38.15 -12.49
CA GLU A 95 -7.58 -37.58 -12.70
C GLU A 95 -7.60 -36.68 -13.94
N PHE A 96 -6.61 -35.77 -14.05
CA PHE A 96 -6.47 -34.90 -15.23
C PHE A 96 -6.18 -35.66 -16.52
N GLY A 97 -5.40 -36.75 -16.42
CA GLY A 97 -5.14 -37.64 -17.54
C GLY A 97 -6.41 -38.32 -18.06
N ILE A 98 -7.23 -38.84 -17.17
CA ILE A 98 -8.53 -39.45 -17.50
C ILE A 98 -9.47 -38.41 -18.14
N ARG A 99 -9.61 -37.24 -17.53
CA ARG A 99 -10.44 -36.17 -18.11
C ARG A 99 -10.01 -35.80 -19.52
N LYS A 100 -8.70 -35.75 -19.76
CA LYS A 100 -8.12 -35.42 -21.06
C LYS A 100 -8.37 -36.55 -22.09
N ALA A 101 -8.30 -37.83 -21.65
CA ALA A 101 -8.59 -38.99 -22.50
C ALA A 101 -10.08 -39.05 -22.94
N ILE A 102 -10.99 -38.56 -22.07
CA ILE A 102 -12.44 -38.48 -22.36
C ILE A 102 -12.77 -37.21 -23.20
N GLY A 103 -11.77 -36.35 -23.52
CA GLY A 103 -11.94 -35.20 -24.41
C GLY A 103 -12.02 -33.84 -23.72
N ALA A 104 -11.64 -33.73 -22.44
CA ALA A 104 -11.57 -32.42 -21.80
C ALA A 104 -10.53 -31.52 -22.48
N THR A 105 -10.93 -30.29 -22.76
CA THR A 105 -10.04 -29.30 -23.39
C THR A 105 -8.98 -28.84 -22.39
N PRO A 106 -7.77 -28.51 -22.86
CA PRO A 106 -6.72 -27.93 -22.03
C PRO A 106 -7.17 -26.71 -21.22
N PHE A 107 -8.04 -25.89 -21.80
CA PHE A 107 -8.61 -24.70 -21.15
C PHE A 107 -9.53 -25.05 -19.98
N SER A 108 -10.29 -26.15 -20.09
CA SER A 108 -11.18 -26.62 -19.00
C SER A 108 -10.38 -26.99 -17.75
N ILE A 109 -9.25 -27.71 -17.93
CA ILE A 109 -8.36 -28.09 -16.82
C ILE A 109 -7.68 -26.85 -16.22
N LEU A 110 -7.19 -25.94 -17.07
CA LEU A 110 -6.58 -24.69 -16.65
C LEU A 110 -7.57 -23.85 -15.81
N LYS A 111 -8.79 -23.67 -16.30
CA LYS A 111 -9.86 -22.93 -15.61
C LYS A 111 -10.15 -23.51 -14.22
N LEU A 112 -10.22 -24.84 -14.11
CA LEU A 112 -10.50 -25.51 -12.85
C LEU A 112 -9.44 -25.19 -11.79
N ILE A 113 -8.16 -25.29 -12.15
CA ILE A 113 -7.03 -25.03 -11.23
C ILE A 113 -6.95 -23.57 -10.84
N ILE A 114 -7.19 -22.65 -11.79
CA ILE A 114 -7.21 -21.21 -11.50
C ILE A 114 -8.35 -20.87 -10.54
N ILE A 115 -9.55 -21.39 -10.75
CA ILE A 115 -10.68 -21.17 -9.85
C ILE A 115 -10.37 -21.70 -8.45
N GLU A 116 -9.78 -22.90 -8.34
CA GLU A 116 -9.39 -23.48 -7.07
C GLU A 116 -8.38 -22.60 -6.33
N SER A 117 -7.36 -22.06 -7.02
CA SER A 117 -6.38 -21.15 -6.43
C SER A 117 -6.99 -19.81 -6.02
N ILE A 118 -7.92 -19.25 -6.81
CA ILE A 118 -8.64 -18.04 -6.45
C ILE A 118 -9.48 -18.26 -5.19
N LEU A 119 -10.18 -19.39 -5.09
CA LEU A 119 -11.00 -19.71 -3.91
C LEU A 119 -10.15 -19.81 -2.64
N ILE A 120 -9.02 -20.52 -2.70
CA ILE A 120 -8.09 -20.63 -1.57
C ILE A 120 -7.58 -19.24 -1.19
N THR A 121 -7.09 -18.48 -2.16
CA THR A 121 -6.54 -17.15 -1.92
C THR A 121 -7.61 -16.17 -1.40
N ALA A 122 -8.85 -16.27 -1.91
CA ALA A 122 -9.95 -15.45 -1.44
C ALA A 122 -10.30 -15.73 0.03
N VAL A 123 -10.47 -17.01 0.39
CA VAL A 123 -10.81 -17.40 1.78
C VAL A 123 -9.75 -16.88 2.75
N PHE A 124 -8.48 -17.20 2.53
CA PHE A 124 -7.40 -16.77 3.42
C PHE A 124 -7.10 -15.29 3.33
N GLY A 125 -7.25 -14.68 2.17
CA GLY A 125 -7.09 -13.24 1.96
C GLY A 125 -8.15 -12.44 2.70
N TYR A 126 -9.43 -12.84 2.65
CA TYR A 126 -10.50 -12.18 3.42
C TYR A 126 -10.34 -12.41 4.92
N LEU A 127 -9.94 -13.60 5.37
CA LEU A 127 -9.61 -13.83 6.77
C LEU A 127 -8.47 -12.93 7.23
N GLY A 128 -7.41 -12.78 6.43
CA GLY A 128 -6.31 -11.86 6.72
C GLY A 128 -6.77 -10.40 6.79
N MET A 129 -7.65 -9.99 5.88
CA MET A 129 -8.23 -8.63 5.87
C MET A 129 -9.06 -8.37 7.13
N ILE A 130 -9.93 -9.30 7.53
CA ILE A 130 -10.75 -9.18 8.75
C ILE A 130 -9.86 -9.08 9.99
N LEU A 131 -8.84 -9.93 10.09
CA LEU A 131 -7.87 -9.91 11.20
C LEU A 131 -7.09 -8.59 11.20
N GLY A 132 -6.65 -8.10 10.05
CA GLY A 132 -5.94 -6.83 9.93
C GLY A 132 -6.78 -5.64 10.39
N ILE A 133 -8.03 -5.55 9.94
CA ILE A 133 -8.97 -4.51 10.36
C ILE A 133 -9.23 -4.63 11.87
N GLY A 134 -9.50 -5.84 12.37
CA GLY A 134 -9.78 -6.08 13.79
C GLY A 134 -8.59 -5.69 14.70
N LEU A 135 -7.36 -5.96 14.27
CA LEU A 135 -6.16 -5.54 15.00
C LEU A 135 -6.02 -4.01 15.02
N THR A 136 -6.26 -3.35 13.88
CA THR A 136 -6.18 -1.88 13.78
C THR A 136 -7.22 -1.23 14.69
N GLU A 137 -8.46 -1.72 14.67
CA GLU A 137 -9.55 -1.23 15.51
C GLU A 137 -9.27 -1.48 17.00
N GLY A 138 -8.73 -2.66 17.33
CA GLY A 138 -8.32 -3.00 18.69
C GLY A 138 -7.24 -2.06 19.21
N ILE A 139 -6.22 -1.75 18.42
CA ILE A 139 -5.17 -0.78 18.79
C ILE A 139 -5.77 0.60 19.01
N ASN A 140 -6.66 1.05 18.10
CA ASN A 140 -7.32 2.35 18.22
C ASN A 140 -8.13 2.45 19.53
N SER A 141 -8.93 1.42 19.84
CA SER A 141 -9.72 1.37 21.09
C SER A 141 -8.83 1.42 22.35
N VAL A 142 -7.70 0.73 22.34
CA VAL A 142 -6.73 0.78 23.47
C VAL A 142 -6.12 2.17 23.60
N MET A 143 -5.75 2.81 22.48
CA MET A 143 -5.22 4.18 22.49
C MET A 143 -6.24 5.19 23.00
N GLU A 144 -7.50 5.08 22.60
CA GLU A 144 -8.59 5.93 23.12
C GLU A 144 -8.78 5.74 24.62
N MET A 145 -8.77 4.51 25.13
CA MET A 145 -8.85 4.23 26.57
C MET A 145 -7.67 4.86 27.35
N MET A 146 -6.46 4.79 26.81
CA MET A 146 -5.28 5.38 27.43
C MET A 146 -5.31 6.92 27.42
N ASN A 147 -5.92 7.53 26.40
CA ASN A 147 -6.05 8.98 26.27
C ASN A 147 -7.25 9.54 27.05
N ALA A 148 -8.29 8.77 27.31
CA ALA A 148 -9.48 9.18 28.07
C ALA A 148 -9.15 9.61 29.52
N GLY A 149 -7.97 9.24 30.05
CA GLY A 149 -7.49 9.66 31.38
C GLY A 149 -6.61 10.92 31.38
N LYS A 150 -6.26 11.44 30.22
CA LYS A 150 -5.47 12.68 30.08
C LYS A 150 -6.37 13.76 29.49
N ASN A 151 -6.44 14.94 30.16
CA ASN A 151 -7.00 16.15 29.55
C ASN A 151 -6.09 16.58 28.39
N VAL A 152 -6.20 15.87 27.27
CA VAL A 152 -5.50 16.19 26.05
C VAL A 152 -6.26 17.35 25.43
N SER A 153 -5.64 18.53 25.39
CA SER A 153 -6.15 19.70 24.69
C SER A 153 -6.46 19.30 23.26
N GLN A 154 -7.56 19.79 22.70
CA GLN A 154 -8.04 19.49 21.34
C GLN A 154 -7.04 19.79 20.21
N ASP A 155 -5.87 20.38 20.53
CA ASP A 155 -4.76 20.68 19.61
C ASP A 155 -3.71 19.57 19.50
N ASP A 156 -3.75 18.53 20.36
CA ASP A 156 -2.85 17.39 20.19
C ASP A 156 -3.37 16.53 19.03
N MET A 157 -2.73 16.74 17.92
CA MET A 157 -2.84 16.08 16.63
C MET A 157 -3.06 14.55 16.84
N SER A 158 -4.31 14.11 16.84
CA SER A 158 -4.62 12.68 16.75
C SER A 158 -4.13 12.19 15.39
N ILE A 159 -2.92 11.64 15.36
CA ILE A 159 -2.26 11.11 14.15
C ILE A 159 -3.10 9.96 13.55
N PHE A 160 -3.99 9.37 14.34
CA PHE A 160 -4.91 8.34 13.91
C PHE A 160 -6.36 8.86 13.95
N LEU A 161 -6.76 9.61 12.93
CA LEU A 161 -8.17 9.87 12.68
C LEU A 161 -8.80 8.58 12.13
N ASN A 162 -9.71 7.99 12.92
CA ASN A 162 -10.65 6.93 12.55
C ASN A 162 -10.31 6.24 11.21
N PRO A 163 -9.68 5.07 11.20
CA PRO A 163 -9.45 4.33 9.97
C PRO A 163 -10.78 3.79 9.45
N THR A 164 -11.60 4.66 8.85
CA THR A 164 -12.78 4.20 8.12
C THR A 164 -12.31 3.48 6.87
N VAL A 165 -12.60 2.18 6.78
CA VAL A 165 -12.32 1.40 5.59
C VAL A 165 -13.19 1.95 4.46
N ASN A 166 -12.60 2.77 3.60
CA ASN A 166 -13.27 3.30 2.44
C ASN A 166 -13.59 2.16 1.46
N LEU A 167 -14.77 2.19 0.84
CA LEU A 167 -15.20 1.21 -0.16
C LEU A 167 -14.15 1.02 -1.28
N SER A 168 -13.46 2.08 -1.65
CA SER A 168 -12.36 2.06 -2.61
C SER A 168 -11.20 1.15 -2.17
N VAL A 169 -10.85 1.18 -0.87
CA VAL A 169 -9.80 0.32 -0.29
C VAL A 169 -10.25 -1.14 -0.29
N ALA A 170 -11.50 -1.42 0.08
CA ALA A 170 -12.05 -2.77 0.06
C ALA A 170 -12.08 -3.36 -1.34
N LEU A 171 -12.48 -2.58 -2.36
CA LEU A 171 -12.48 -3.00 -3.77
C LEU A 171 -11.06 -3.26 -4.29
N SER A 172 -10.11 -2.39 -3.98
CA SER A 172 -8.70 -2.57 -4.38
C SER A 172 -8.07 -3.79 -3.71
N ALA A 173 -8.33 -4.04 -2.43
CA ALA A 173 -7.89 -5.23 -1.72
C ALA A 173 -8.48 -6.50 -2.34
N THR A 174 -9.79 -6.50 -2.67
CA THR A 174 -10.44 -7.62 -3.34
C THR A 174 -9.80 -7.89 -4.71
N ALA A 175 -9.54 -6.85 -5.51
CA ALA A 175 -8.89 -6.99 -6.80
C ALA A 175 -7.46 -7.56 -6.66
N LEU A 176 -6.71 -7.15 -5.65
CA LEU A 176 -5.38 -7.69 -5.33
C LEU A 176 -5.43 -9.16 -4.95
N ILE A 177 -6.38 -9.57 -4.10
CA ILE A 177 -6.57 -10.97 -3.69
C ILE A 177 -6.88 -11.86 -4.90
N ILE A 178 -7.81 -11.42 -5.77
CA ILE A 178 -8.15 -12.17 -6.98
C ILE A 178 -6.95 -12.24 -7.93
N GLY A 179 -6.26 -11.13 -8.15
CA GLY A 179 -5.05 -11.09 -8.98
C GLY A 179 -3.95 -12.03 -8.47
N ALA A 180 -3.71 -12.03 -7.16
CA ALA A 180 -2.75 -12.93 -6.51
C ALA A 180 -3.15 -14.40 -6.69
N GLY A 181 -4.44 -14.74 -6.55
CA GLY A 181 -4.97 -16.09 -6.78
C GLY A 181 -4.79 -16.57 -8.22
N VAL A 182 -5.04 -15.69 -9.20
CA VAL A 182 -4.78 -16.00 -10.62
C VAL A 182 -3.30 -16.25 -10.87
N LEU A 183 -2.41 -15.39 -10.36
CA LEU A 183 -0.97 -15.55 -10.51
C LEU A 183 -0.45 -16.82 -9.84
N ALA A 184 -0.92 -17.12 -8.62
CA ALA A 184 -0.54 -18.34 -7.90
C ALA A 184 -0.98 -19.62 -8.63
N GLY A 185 -2.17 -19.62 -9.23
CA GLY A 185 -2.72 -20.77 -9.95
C GLY A 185 -2.20 -20.92 -11.38
N TYR A 186 -1.73 -19.84 -12.01
CA TYR A 186 -1.35 -19.88 -13.43
C TYR A 186 -0.19 -20.85 -13.73
N PHE A 187 0.85 -20.80 -12.92
CA PHE A 187 2.03 -21.64 -13.13
C PHE A 187 1.74 -23.14 -12.95
N PRO A 188 1.09 -23.61 -11.86
CA PRO A 188 0.69 -25.00 -11.70
C PRO A 188 -0.34 -25.44 -12.75
N ALA A 189 -1.28 -24.58 -13.11
CA ALA A 189 -2.28 -24.89 -14.13
C ALA A 189 -1.63 -25.14 -15.51
N ARG A 190 -0.65 -24.33 -15.88
CA ARG A 190 0.10 -24.52 -17.12
C ARG A 190 0.90 -25.82 -17.12
N LYS A 191 1.43 -26.25 -15.97
CA LYS A 191 2.10 -27.55 -15.84
C LYS A 191 1.11 -28.70 -16.00
N ALA A 192 -0.06 -28.65 -15.36
CA ALA A 192 -1.11 -29.66 -15.46
C ALA A 192 -1.56 -29.88 -16.91
N VAL A 193 -1.71 -28.80 -17.66
CA VAL A 193 -2.14 -28.85 -19.08
C VAL A 193 -1.09 -29.53 -19.98
N LYS A 194 0.19 -29.46 -19.66
CA LYS A 194 1.26 -30.09 -20.45
C LYS A 194 1.37 -31.60 -20.28
N ILE A 195 0.81 -32.18 -19.21
CA ILE A 195 0.84 -33.62 -18.95
C ILE A 195 0.01 -34.34 -20.04
N THR A 196 0.64 -35.32 -20.69
CA THR A 196 -0.05 -36.14 -21.69
C THR A 196 -0.88 -37.26 -21.00
N ALA A 197 -2.00 -37.67 -21.61
CA ALA A 197 -2.81 -38.73 -21.07
C ALA A 197 -2.03 -40.06 -20.89
N ILE A 198 -1.08 -40.32 -21.78
CA ILE A 198 -0.22 -41.53 -21.75
C ILE A 198 0.74 -41.47 -20.55
N GLU A 199 1.35 -40.30 -20.32
CA GLU A 199 2.30 -40.07 -19.22
C GLU A 199 1.60 -40.13 -17.85
N ALA A 200 0.36 -39.62 -17.78
CA ALA A 200 -0.46 -39.66 -16.57
C ALA A 200 -0.88 -41.09 -16.16
N MET A 201 -0.98 -42.00 -17.12
CA MET A 201 -1.35 -43.40 -16.87
C MET A 201 -0.14 -44.32 -16.64
N ARG A 202 1.09 -43.91 -17.04
CA ARG A 202 2.30 -44.71 -16.92
C ARG A 202 3.07 -44.48 -15.60
N ASN A 203 2.86 -43.37 -14.91
CA ASN A 203 3.48 -43.12 -13.61
C ASN A 203 2.72 -43.86 -12.50
N GLU A 204 3.07 -45.11 -12.31
CA GLU A 204 2.93 -45.88 -11.07
C GLU A 204 4.24 -45.83 -10.31
#